data_b0183e7d8e06839087b26174d561ef5b
#
_entry.id   b0183e7d8e06839087b26174d561ef5b
#
_cell.length_a   1.000
_cell.length_b   1.000
_cell.length_c   1.000
_cell.angle_alpha   90.00
_cell.angle_beta   90.00
_cell.angle_gamma   90.00
#
_symmetry.space_group_name_H-M   'P 1'
#
loop_
_entity.id
_entity.type
_entity.pdbx_description
1 polymer ?
#
loop_
_entity_poly.entity_id
_entity_poly.type
_entity_poly.pdbx_seq_one_letter_code
_entity_poly.pdbx_strand_id
1 'polypeptide(L)'
;MKTTLSMLFLWVFSFSFSQVNWMKMEQALTAQKANPKKILIDFYADWCGPCKLMDKQTYSHPIISKYINENFYAVKFNAEGNQSVNFYDRVFTNPDFANKTKSKNAMHQFAKFMNVNGYPALVFLDENAQPITNLMGFFS
;
A
#
# COMPACT_ATOMS: atom_id res chain seq x y z
N MET A 1 35.87 -46.47 24.49
CA MET A 1 35.29 -46.05 23.19
C MET A 1 34.46 -44.80 23.44
N LYS A 2 34.97 -43.63 23.04
CA LYS A 2 34.25 -42.35 23.17
C LYS A 2 33.64 -42.03 21.84
N THR A 3 32.32 -42.16 21.72
CA THR A 3 31.55 -41.75 20.54
C THR A 3 31.29 -40.26 20.63
N THR A 4 32.00 -39.47 19.84
CA THR A 4 31.73 -38.04 19.65
C THR A 4 30.56 -37.90 18.67
N LEU A 5 29.39 -37.52 19.22
CA LEU A 5 28.20 -37.18 18.43
C LEU A 5 28.40 -35.79 17.85
N SER A 6 28.79 -35.69 16.58
CA SER A 6 28.92 -34.43 15.84
C SER A 6 27.53 -33.89 15.50
N MET A 7 27.12 -32.88 16.22
CA MET A 7 25.84 -32.18 15.99
C MET A 7 26.00 -31.24 14.80
N LEU A 8 25.52 -31.68 13.63
CA LEU A 8 25.48 -30.86 12.42
C LEU A 8 24.38 -29.81 12.57
N PHE A 9 24.78 -28.55 12.83
CA PHE A 9 23.88 -27.42 12.93
C PHE A 9 23.51 -26.99 11.51
N LEU A 10 22.36 -27.47 11.00
CA LEU A 10 21.78 -27.03 9.74
C LEU A 10 21.28 -25.57 9.91
N TRP A 11 22.07 -24.62 9.39
CA TRP A 11 21.63 -23.24 9.22
C TRP A 11 20.57 -23.19 8.11
N VAL A 12 19.32 -23.18 8.50
CA VAL A 12 18.21 -22.90 7.59
C VAL A 12 18.22 -21.42 7.29
N PHE A 13 18.77 -21.03 6.15
CA PHE A 13 18.63 -19.70 5.58
C PHE A 13 17.17 -19.52 5.18
N SER A 14 16.36 -18.94 6.07
CA SER A 14 15.02 -18.48 5.71
C SER A 14 15.15 -17.29 4.77
N PHE A 15 14.95 -17.52 3.46
CA PHE A 15 14.71 -16.44 2.50
C PHE A 15 13.39 -15.79 2.87
N SER A 16 13.46 -14.72 3.64
CA SER A 16 12.30 -13.85 3.91
C SER A 16 12.03 -13.08 2.61
N PHE A 17 11.05 -13.52 1.82
CA PHE A 17 10.52 -12.68 0.75
C PHE A 17 9.89 -11.47 1.41
N SER A 18 10.57 -10.34 1.31
CA SER A 18 10.03 -9.07 1.81
C SER A 18 8.89 -8.65 0.90
N GLN A 19 7.69 -8.63 1.43
CA GLN A 19 6.52 -8.03 0.78
C GLN A 19 6.26 -6.65 1.38
N VAL A 20 5.57 -5.77 0.64
CA VAL A 20 5.12 -4.49 1.19
C VAL A 20 4.06 -4.76 2.27
N ASN A 21 4.26 -4.14 3.45
CA ASN A 21 3.34 -4.24 4.58
C ASN A 21 2.17 -3.27 4.37
N TRP A 22 1.22 -3.66 3.53
CA TRP A 22 0.04 -2.85 3.23
C TRP A 22 -0.88 -2.73 4.44
N MET A 23 -1.38 -1.52 4.66
CA MET A 23 -2.31 -1.21 5.74
C MET A 23 -3.47 -0.35 5.25
N LYS A 24 -4.49 -0.19 6.09
CA LYS A 24 -5.58 0.75 5.85
C LYS A 24 -5.13 2.17 6.20
N MET A 25 -5.81 3.18 5.65
CA MET A 25 -5.47 4.59 5.88
C MET A 25 -5.50 4.97 7.37
N GLU A 26 -6.50 4.52 8.11
CA GLU A 26 -6.62 4.79 9.55
C GLU A 26 -5.47 4.18 10.36
N GLN A 27 -5.00 3.00 9.96
CA GLN A 27 -3.85 2.35 10.60
C GLN A 27 -2.57 3.15 10.35
N ALA A 28 -2.37 3.64 9.13
CA ALA A 28 -1.21 4.47 8.77
C ALA A 28 -1.20 5.79 9.54
N LEU A 29 -2.34 6.46 9.63
CA LEU A 29 -2.49 7.70 10.40
C LEU A 29 -2.25 7.49 11.90
N THR A 30 -2.73 6.40 12.46
CA THR A 30 -2.50 6.04 13.87
C THR A 30 -1.03 5.75 14.11
N ALA A 31 -0.40 4.97 13.25
CA ALA A 31 1.02 4.65 13.34
C ALA A 31 1.89 5.92 13.21
N GLN A 32 1.53 6.82 12.30
CA GLN A 32 2.25 8.08 12.08
C GLN A 32 2.20 9.00 13.29
N LYS A 33 1.08 9.05 14.03
CA LYS A 33 0.98 9.82 15.27
C LYS A 33 1.92 9.30 16.36
N ALA A 34 2.11 7.98 16.43
CA ALA A 34 3.00 7.36 17.41
C ALA A 34 4.47 7.44 17.00
N ASN A 35 4.75 7.28 15.73
CA ASN A 35 6.10 7.32 15.15
C ASN A 35 6.06 8.02 13.79
N PRO A 36 6.43 9.31 13.70
CA PRO A 36 6.35 10.09 12.47
C PRO A 36 7.17 9.48 11.34
N LYS A 37 6.48 9.10 10.27
CA LYS A 37 7.06 8.57 9.03
C LYS A 37 6.12 8.92 7.87
N LYS A 38 6.65 9.10 6.67
CA LYS A 38 5.86 9.40 5.46
C LYS A 38 4.84 8.30 5.17
N ILE A 39 3.75 8.65 4.50
CA ILE A 39 2.74 7.70 4.03
C ILE A 39 2.83 7.61 2.51
N LEU A 40 2.84 6.39 1.99
CA LEU A 40 2.67 6.09 0.57
C LEU A 40 1.31 5.45 0.39
N ILE A 41 0.47 6.05 -0.47
CA ILE A 41 -0.85 5.50 -0.81
C ILE A 41 -0.82 5.02 -2.25
N ASP A 42 -1.06 3.74 -2.47
CA ASP A 42 -1.29 3.17 -3.80
C ASP A 42 -2.79 3.09 -4.06
N PHE A 43 -3.27 3.95 -4.95
CA PHE A 43 -4.64 3.95 -5.43
C PHE A 43 -4.79 3.02 -6.61
N TYR A 44 -5.66 2.03 -6.48
CA TYR A 44 -5.94 1.03 -7.51
C TYR A 44 -7.44 0.87 -7.74
N ALA A 45 -7.81 0.13 -8.76
CA ALA A 45 -9.17 -0.36 -8.98
C ALA A 45 -9.13 -1.86 -9.34
N ASP A 46 -10.18 -2.60 -9.03
CA ASP A 46 -10.22 -4.06 -9.20
C ASP A 46 -10.07 -4.51 -10.67
N TRP A 47 -10.50 -3.68 -11.61
CA TRP A 47 -10.38 -3.93 -13.04
C TRP A 47 -9.04 -3.50 -13.65
N CYS A 48 -8.20 -2.79 -12.90
CA CYS A 48 -6.97 -2.17 -13.39
C CYS A 48 -5.86 -3.21 -13.64
N GLY A 49 -5.61 -3.53 -14.89
CA GLY A 49 -4.52 -4.43 -15.30
C GLY A 49 -3.12 -3.95 -14.91
N PRO A 50 -2.74 -2.68 -15.21
CA PRO A 50 -1.46 -2.12 -14.81
C PRO A 50 -1.23 -2.11 -13.29
N CYS A 51 -2.27 -1.96 -12.46
CA CYS A 51 -2.18 -2.05 -11.00
C CYS A 51 -1.74 -3.47 -10.57
N LYS A 52 -2.36 -4.50 -11.15
CA LYS A 52 -1.99 -5.90 -10.89
C LYS A 52 -0.56 -6.21 -11.34
N LEU A 53 -0.12 -5.58 -12.43
CA LEU A 53 1.24 -5.71 -12.91
C LEU A 53 2.24 -5.08 -11.95
N MET A 54 1.92 -3.90 -11.40
CA MET A 54 2.71 -3.25 -10.35
C MET A 54 2.83 -4.10 -9.08
N ASP A 55 1.74 -4.72 -8.64
CA ASP A 55 1.77 -5.65 -7.51
C ASP A 55 2.74 -6.81 -7.76
N LYS A 56 2.70 -7.34 -8.97
CA LYS A 56 3.49 -8.53 -9.34
C LYS A 56 4.96 -8.22 -9.64
N GLN A 57 5.28 -7.08 -10.20
CA GLN A 57 6.63 -6.77 -10.70
C GLN A 57 7.38 -5.77 -9.82
N THR A 58 6.69 -4.76 -9.29
CA THR A 58 7.31 -3.68 -8.52
C THR A 58 7.27 -3.97 -7.02
N TYR A 59 6.09 -4.16 -6.47
CA TYR A 59 5.93 -4.32 -5.02
C TYR A 59 6.39 -5.69 -4.49
N SER A 60 6.49 -6.70 -5.34
CA SER A 60 7.08 -7.99 -5.00
C SER A 60 8.61 -8.02 -5.08
N HIS A 61 9.23 -6.96 -5.64
CA HIS A 61 10.68 -6.88 -5.74
C HIS A 61 11.31 -6.64 -4.36
N PRO A 62 12.24 -7.50 -3.89
CA PRO A 62 12.74 -7.45 -2.50
C PRO A 62 13.35 -6.12 -2.09
N ILE A 63 14.08 -5.45 -2.99
CA ILE A 63 14.71 -4.14 -2.72
C ILE A 63 13.63 -3.07 -2.57
N ILE A 64 12.62 -3.06 -3.45
CA ILE A 64 11.55 -2.07 -3.45
C ILE A 64 10.66 -2.24 -2.22
N SER A 65 10.22 -3.47 -1.94
CA SER A 65 9.39 -3.76 -0.77
C SER A 65 10.09 -3.42 0.54
N LYS A 66 11.39 -3.75 0.64
CA LYS A 66 12.21 -3.37 1.80
C LYS A 66 12.28 -1.85 1.94
N TYR A 67 12.61 -1.14 0.86
CA TYR A 67 12.71 0.32 0.88
C TYR A 67 11.38 0.98 1.30
N ILE A 68 10.25 0.51 0.75
CA ILE A 68 8.93 1.03 1.11
C ILE A 68 8.65 0.78 2.60
N ASN A 69 8.86 -0.43 3.10
CA ASN A 69 8.59 -0.78 4.50
C ASN A 69 9.45 0.03 5.49
N GLU A 70 10.69 0.34 5.13
CA GLU A 70 11.59 1.11 5.98
C GLU A 70 11.23 2.60 6.01
N ASN A 71 10.80 3.17 4.89
CA ASN A 71 10.66 4.61 4.72
C ASN A 71 9.21 5.12 4.78
N PHE A 72 8.21 4.24 4.62
CA PHE A 72 6.81 4.63 4.53
C PHE A 72 5.90 3.73 5.37
N TYR A 73 4.77 4.30 5.79
CA TYR A 73 3.58 3.53 6.06
C TYR A 73 2.85 3.34 4.73
N ALA A 74 2.80 2.11 4.24
CA ALA A 74 2.26 1.81 2.92
C ALA A 74 0.76 1.51 3.00
N VAL A 75 -0.05 2.28 2.29
CA VAL A 75 -1.51 2.14 2.23
C VAL A 75 -1.92 1.64 0.86
N LYS A 76 -2.71 0.56 0.82
CA LYS A 76 -3.37 0.08 -0.40
C LYS A 76 -4.82 0.55 -0.38
N PHE A 77 -5.24 1.36 -1.36
CA PHE A 77 -6.55 1.97 -1.37
C PHE A 77 -7.31 1.70 -2.67
N ASN A 78 -8.45 1.00 -2.58
CA ASN A 78 -9.32 0.84 -3.74
C ASN A 78 -10.05 2.16 -4.01
N ALA A 79 -9.63 2.84 -5.08
CA ALA A 79 -10.18 4.13 -5.48
C ALA A 79 -11.65 4.07 -5.97
N GLU A 80 -12.17 2.88 -6.22
CA GLU A 80 -13.55 2.63 -6.61
C GLU A 80 -14.29 1.73 -5.59
N GLY A 81 -13.73 1.58 -4.38
CA GLY A 81 -14.31 0.82 -3.29
C GLY A 81 -15.37 1.59 -2.52
N ASN A 82 -15.95 0.93 -1.49
CA ASN A 82 -16.99 1.51 -0.64
C ASN A 82 -16.54 1.74 0.82
N GLN A 83 -15.24 1.65 1.10
CA GLN A 83 -14.69 1.90 2.43
C GLN A 83 -14.94 3.36 2.87
N SER A 84 -15.05 3.59 4.16
CA SER A 84 -15.04 4.92 4.74
C SER A 84 -13.63 5.30 5.18
N VAL A 85 -13.24 6.57 5.02
CA VAL A 85 -11.93 7.10 5.46
C VAL A 85 -12.14 8.39 6.23
N ASN A 86 -11.58 8.46 7.44
CA ASN A 86 -11.49 9.72 8.18
C ASN A 86 -10.12 10.34 7.95
N PHE A 87 -10.10 11.53 7.31
CA PHE A 87 -8.88 12.26 6.99
C PHE A 87 -9.13 13.75 7.16
N TYR A 88 -8.27 14.45 7.91
CA TYR A 88 -8.45 15.87 8.29
C TYR A 88 -9.83 16.15 8.92
N ASP A 89 -10.24 15.30 9.87
CA ASP A 89 -11.54 15.38 10.56
C ASP A 89 -12.76 15.38 9.62
N ARG A 90 -12.58 14.91 8.38
CA ARG A 90 -13.62 14.70 7.39
C ARG A 90 -13.77 13.23 7.07
N VAL A 91 -15.01 12.79 6.97
CA VAL A 91 -15.35 11.44 6.54
C VAL A 91 -15.54 11.43 5.03
N PHE A 92 -14.74 10.66 4.33
CA PHE A 92 -14.85 10.41 2.90
C PHE A 92 -15.48 9.05 2.66
N THR A 93 -16.44 8.99 1.76
CA THR A 93 -17.16 7.77 1.37
C THR A 93 -17.24 7.67 -0.16
N ASN A 94 -17.90 6.64 -0.65
CA ASN A 94 -18.26 6.51 -2.06
C ASN A 94 -19.77 6.33 -2.18
N PRO A 95 -20.56 7.43 -2.11
CA PRO A 95 -22.03 7.36 -2.10
C PRO A 95 -22.61 6.78 -3.39
N ASP A 96 -21.89 6.90 -4.51
CA ASP A 96 -22.32 6.41 -5.81
C ASP A 96 -21.78 4.99 -6.10
N PHE A 97 -21.24 4.31 -5.09
CA PHE A 97 -20.76 2.94 -5.23
C PHE A 97 -21.91 2.01 -5.61
N ALA A 98 -21.72 1.31 -6.73
CA ALA A 98 -22.64 0.26 -7.15
C ALA A 98 -22.00 -1.12 -6.90
N ASN A 99 -22.75 -2.04 -6.30
CA ASN A 99 -22.25 -3.40 -6.05
C ASN A 99 -22.10 -4.18 -7.36
N LYS A 100 -21.04 -3.85 -8.12
CA LYS A 100 -20.69 -4.45 -9.39
C LYS A 100 -19.39 -5.22 -9.26
N THR A 101 -19.37 -6.45 -9.75
CA THR A 101 -18.15 -7.25 -9.83
C THR A 101 -17.39 -6.96 -11.13
N LYS A 102 -16.07 -6.73 -11.00
CA LYS A 102 -15.11 -6.63 -12.12
C LYS A 102 -15.36 -5.54 -13.18
N SER A 103 -16.19 -4.55 -12.89
CA SER A 103 -16.42 -3.41 -13.79
C SER A 103 -16.07 -2.08 -13.11
N LYS A 104 -15.92 -1.02 -13.92
CA LYS A 104 -15.69 0.34 -13.41
C LYS A 104 -16.82 0.76 -12.47
N ASN A 105 -16.44 1.38 -11.35
CA ASN A 105 -17.34 1.93 -10.36
C ASN A 105 -17.14 3.44 -10.23
N ALA A 106 -17.96 4.09 -9.41
CA ALA A 106 -17.75 5.48 -9.09
C ALA A 106 -16.44 5.68 -8.31
N MET A 107 -15.74 6.75 -8.61
CA MET A 107 -14.51 7.10 -7.89
C MET A 107 -14.84 7.60 -6.48
N HIS A 108 -14.14 7.05 -5.50
CA HIS A 108 -14.24 7.40 -4.09
C HIS A 108 -13.89 8.87 -3.84
N GLN A 109 -14.62 9.53 -2.93
CA GLN A 109 -14.40 10.93 -2.59
C GLN A 109 -12.96 11.22 -2.12
N PHE A 110 -12.32 10.28 -1.41
CA PHE A 110 -10.94 10.41 -0.96
C PHE A 110 -9.94 10.40 -2.12
N ALA A 111 -10.15 9.57 -3.13
CA ALA A 111 -9.32 9.57 -4.33
C ALA A 111 -9.44 10.89 -5.10
N LYS A 112 -10.66 11.42 -5.22
CA LYS A 112 -10.90 12.75 -5.81
C LYS A 112 -10.20 13.86 -5.02
N PHE A 113 -10.28 13.83 -3.70
CA PHE A 113 -9.60 14.77 -2.81
C PHE A 113 -8.07 14.75 -2.98
N MET A 114 -7.49 13.57 -3.22
CA MET A 114 -6.07 13.38 -3.48
C MET A 114 -5.67 13.67 -4.94
N ASN A 115 -6.56 14.23 -5.76
CA ASN A 115 -6.33 14.53 -7.19
C ASN A 115 -5.94 13.30 -8.03
N VAL A 116 -6.48 12.14 -7.68
CA VAL A 116 -6.31 10.92 -8.47
C VAL A 116 -7.22 10.97 -9.68
N ASN A 117 -6.64 10.86 -10.89
CA ASN A 117 -7.37 10.95 -12.16
C ASN A 117 -7.26 9.67 -13.01
N GLY A 118 -6.55 8.67 -12.51
CA GLY A 118 -6.33 7.38 -13.20
C GLY A 118 -5.61 6.40 -12.29
N TYR A 119 -5.45 5.17 -12.75
CA TYR A 119 -4.83 4.08 -11.97
C TYR A 119 -3.76 3.35 -12.78
N PRO A 120 -2.69 2.86 -12.11
CA PRO A 120 -2.35 3.07 -10.70
C PRO A 120 -1.95 4.53 -10.44
N ALA A 121 -2.14 5.01 -9.21
CA ALA A 121 -1.67 6.32 -8.77
C ALA A 121 -1.03 6.22 -7.39
N LEU A 122 0.16 6.79 -7.24
CA LEU A 122 0.89 6.87 -5.98
C LEU A 122 0.76 8.28 -5.41
N VAL A 123 0.27 8.38 -4.19
CA VAL A 123 0.23 9.64 -3.46
C VAL A 123 1.16 9.55 -2.27
N PHE A 124 2.01 10.56 -2.11
CA PHE A 124 2.96 10.66 -1.01
C PHE A 124 2.52 11.75 -0.05
N LEU A 125 2.46 11.40 1.23
CA LEU A 125 2.24 12.36 2.31
C LEU A 125 3.49 12.48 3.17
N ASP A 126 3.73 13.67 3.69
CA ASP A 126 4.82 13.90 4.64
C ASP A 126 4.52 13.33 6.04
N GLU A 127 5.40 13.56 6.98
CA GLU A 127 5.30 13.06 8.37
C GLU A 127 4.13 13.68 9.16
N ASN A 128 3.47 14.72 8.61
CA ASN A 128 2.29 15.39 9.15
C ASN A 128 1.02 15.09 8.34
N ALA A 129 1.07 14.07 7.49
CA ALA A 129 0.00 13.69 6.57
C ALA A 129 -0.36 14.77 5.53
N GLN A 130 0.56 15.72 5.23
CA GLN A 130 0.35 16.70 4.17
C GLN A 130 0.75 16.12 2.81
N PRO A 131 -0.05 16.31 1.73
CA PRO A 131 0.31 15.86 0.41
C PRO A 131 1.61 16.48 -0.10
N ILE A 132 2.55 15.64 -0.56
CA ILE A 132 3.81 16.06 -1.18
C ILE A 132 3.67 16.07 -2.69
N THR A 133 3.25 14.94 -3.26
CA THR A 133 3.13 14.73 -4.70
C THR A 133 2.22 13.54 -5.00
N ASN A 134 1.72 13.50 -6.23
CA ASN A 134 1.10 12.32 -6.80
C ASN A 134 1.82 11.92 -8.11
N LEU A 135 1.92 10.64 -8.34
CA LEU A 135 2.48 10.06 -9.56
C LEU A 135 1.45 9.09 -10.13
N MET A 136 1.19 9.19 -11.43
CA MET A 136 0.23 8.30 -12.11
C MET A 136 0.94 7.44 -13.15
N GLY A 137 0.51 6.21 -13.26
CA GLY A 137 1.00 5.24 -14.23
C GLY A 137 1.75 4.08 -13.60
N PHE A 138 2.17 3.17 -14.47
CA PHE A 138 2.95 1.99 -14.09
C PHE A 138 4.42 2.37 -13.89
N PHE A 139 4.99 1.94 -12.78
CA PHE A 139 6.41 2.09 -12.44
C PHE A 139 7.03 0.71 -12.23
N SER A 140 8.16 0.45 -12.89
CA SER A 140 8.94 -0.79 -12.79
C SER A 140 10.38 -0.52 -12.33
#